data_3419e34b6ad97e1d701dc458fee89827
#
_entry.id   3419e34b6ad97e1d701dc458fee89827
#
_cell.length_a   1.000
_cell.length_b   1.000
_cell.length_c   1.000
_cell.angle_alpha   90.00
_cell.angle_beta   90.00
_cell.angle_gamma   90.00
#
_symmetry.space_group_name_H-M   'P 1'
#
loop_
_entity.id
_entity.type
_entity.pdbx_description
1 polymer ?
#
loop_
_entity_poly.entity_id
_entity_poly.type
_entity_poly.pdbx_seq_one_letter_code
_entity_poly.pdbx_strand_id
1 'polypeptide(L)'
;MVHFPLHPETPQEGQSLAKMFGPEKDLDAMNSNMKNLMDKEGLPYKSRTMTYNSRLAQELGTWADTQSGGELIHEAIYKSYFVQNKNIANIQVLIEIVKQSKLNEIEAENALKNRTFKEAVDKDWSKARNIGVTGVPTYVAGGAGVVGAQPYEALVKLVEHAIEQNGN
;
A
#
# COMPACT_ATOMS: atom_id res chain seq x y z
N MET A 1 -6.59 6.39 -5.96
CA MET A 1 -5.52 6.21 -4.93
C MET A 1 -4.22 6.73 -5.51
N VAL A 2 -3.25 7.22 -4.68
CA VAL A 2 -1.92 7.64 -5.14
C VAL A 2 -0.91 6.74 -4.43
N HIS A 3 -0.03 6.09 -5.18
CA HIS A 3 1.00 5.23 -4.63
C HIS A 3 2.12 6.03 -3.97
N PHE A 4 2.72 5.46 -2.91
CA PHE A 4 3.79 6.08 -2.13
C PHE A 4 5.02 5.18 -2.05
N PRO A 5 6.25 5.73 -2.18
CA PRO A 5 7.49 4.96 -2.13
C PRO A 5 7.91 4.64 -0.68
N LEU A 6 7.15 3.80 0.01
CA LEU A 6 7.53 3.38 1.36
C LEU A 6 8.69 2.37 1.27
N HIS A 7 9.86 2.78 1.76
CA HIS A 7 11.10 1.96 1.73
C HIS A 7 11.45 1.40 0.34
N PRO A 8 11.59 2.26 -0.69
CA PRO A 8 11.84 1.81 -2.07
C PRO A 8 13.19 1.10 -2.25
N GLU A 9 14.12 1.27 -1.29
CA GLU A 9 15.42 0.61 -1.23
C GLU A 9 15.36 -0.84 -0.74
N THR A 10 14.20 -1.31 -0.27
CA THR A 10 14.04 -2.71 0.17
C THR A 10 14.37 -3.66 -0.96
N PRO A 11 15.26 -4.65 -0.78
CA PRO A 11 15.59 -5.63 -1.81
C PRO A 11 14.37 -6.46 -2.22
N GLN A 12 14.44 -7.05 -3.42
CA GLN A 12 13.35 -7.87 -3.95
C GLN A 12 13.09 -9.13 -3.12
N GLU A 13 14.15 -9.73 -2.58
CA GLU A 13 14.07 -10.85 -1.63
C GLU A 13 13.54 -10.42 -0.25
N GLY A 14 13.44 -9.12 -0.01
CA GLY A 14 13.03 -8.55 1.26
C GLY A 14 14.18 -8.36 2.24
N GLN A 15 13.86 -7.80 3.39
CA GLN A 15 14.78 -7.71 4.52
C GLN A 15 14.02 -7.88 5.84
N SER A 16 14.74 -8.29 6.89
CA SER A 16 14.13 -8.39 8.21
C SER A 16 13.79 -7.01 8.78
N LEU A 17 12.70 -6.93 9.53
CA LEU A 17 12.33 -5.71 10.23
C LEU A 17 13.40 -5.32 11.27
N ALA A 18 14.07 -6.31 11.88
CA ALA A 18 15.19 -6.08 12.78
C ALA A 18 16.35 -5.34 12.09
N LYS A 19 16.68 -5.72 10.83
CA LYS A 19 17.69 -5.02 10.04
C LYS A 19 17.23 -3.61 9.64
N MET A 20 15.95 -3.44 9.33
CA MET A 20 15.38 -2.16 8.90
C MET A 20 15.34 -1.13 10.03
N PHE A 21 14.86 -1.52 11.21
CA PHE A 21 14.62 -0.60 12.32
C PHE A 21 15.75 -0.56 13.35
N GLY A 22 16.70 -1.50 13.26
CA GLY A 22 17.80 -1.61 14.21
C GLY A 22 17.44 -2.37 15.50
N PRO A 23 18.46 -2.70 16.31
CA PRO A 23 18.29 -3.54 17.50
C PRO A 23 17.54 -2.85 18.64
N GLU A 24 17.49 -1.51 18.67
CA GLU A 24 16.81 -0.73 19.70
C GLU A 24 15.27 -0.77 19.56
N LYS A 25 14.75 -1.27 18.40
CA LYS A 25 13.33 -1.28 18.15
C LYS A 25 12.66 -2.55 18.65
N ASP A 26 11.71 -2.39 19.57
CA ASP A 26 10.88 -3.49 20.04
C ASP A 26 9.85 -3.89 18.95
N LEU A 27 10.19 -4.95 18.19
CA LEU A 27 9.35 -5.46 17.12
C LEU A 27 8.12 -6.19 17.64
N ASP A 28 8.16 -6.77 18.81
CA ASP A 28 7.02 -7.46 19.41
C ASP A 28 5.98 -6.44 19.86
N ALA A 29 6.42 -5.34 20.48
CA ALA A 29 5.53 -4.22 20.80
C ALA A 29 4.93 -3.59 19.54
N MET A 30 5.70 -3.42 18.45
CA MET A 30 5.18 -2.92 17.17
C MET A 30 4.10 -3.84 16.59
N ASN A 31 4.37 -5.14 16.54
CA ASN A 31 3.41 -6.13 16.02
C ASN A 31 2.14 -6.18 16.90
N SER A 32 2.30 -6.14 18.22
CA SER A 32 1.19 -6.14 19.17
C SER A 32 0.31 -4.90 19.02
N ASN A 33 0.92 -3.72 18.89
CA ASN A 33 0.19 -2.47 18.66
C ASN A 33 -0.58 -2.51 17.32
N MET A 34 0.07 -2.98 16.24
CA MET A 34 -0.61 -3.11 14.96
C MET A 34 -1.78 -4.11 15.05
N LYS A 35 -1.57 -5.26 15.70
CA LYS A 35 -2.64 -6.23 15.90
C LYS A 35 -3.82 -5.63 16.65
N ASN A 36 -3.57 -4.89 17.73
CA ASN A 36 -4.63 -4.25 18.50
C ASN A 36 -5.43 -3.21 17.68
N LEU A 37 -4.76 -2.46 16.81
CA LEU A 37 -5.43 -1.51 15.92
C LEU A 37 -6.29 -2.25 14.88
N MET A 38 -5.75 -3.30 14.27
CA MET A 38 -6.47 -4.10 13.28
C MET A 38 -7.67 -4.84 13.90
N ASP A 39 -7.51 -5.39 15.11
CA ASP A 39 -8.60 -6.06 15.84
C ASP A 39 -9.76 -5.10 16.15
N LYS A 40 -9.47 -3.84 16.49
CA LYS A 40 -10.50 -2.81 16.73
C LYS A 40 -11.33 -2.52 15.48
N GLU A 41 -10.72 -2.60 14.30
CA GLU A 41 -11.37 -2.39 13.01
C GLU A 41 -11.96 -3.69 12.42
N GLY A 42 -11.86 -4.82 13.14
CA GLY A 42 -12.32 -6.12 12.65
C GLY A 42 -11.50 -6.65 11.47
N LEU A 43 -10.26 -6.18 11.30
CA LEU A 43 -9.39 -6.53 10.18
C LEU A 43 -8.40 -7.62 10.57
N PRO A 44 -8.17 -8.62 9.70
CA PRO A 44 -7.20 -9.67 9.96
C PRO A 44 -5.77 -9.13 9.87
N TYR A 45 -4.92 -9.54 10.82
CA TYR A 45 -3.50 -9.21 10.81
C TYR A 45 -2.67 -10.37 11.36
N LYS A 46 -1.52 -10.61 10.76
CA LYS A 46 -0.53 -11.57 11.25
C LYS A 46 0.80 -10.86 11.49
N SER A 47 1.37 -11.03 12.68
CA SER A 47 2.71 -10.51 13.00
C SER A 47 3.73 -10.94 11.95
N ARG A 48 4.63 -10.03 11.60
CA ARG A 48 5.63 -10.25 10.56
C ARG A 48 7.03 -9.88 11.06
N THR A 49 8.01 -10.55 10.51
CA THR A 49 9.43 -10.31 10.77
C THR A 49 10.18 -9.79 9.53
N MET A 50 9.52 -9.83 8.38
CA MET A 50 10.08 -9.41 7.08
C MET A 50 9.27 -8.26 6.48
N THR A 51 9.94 -7.47 5.65
CA THR A 51 9.34 -6.51 4.73
C THR A 51 9.84 -6.76 3.32
N TYR A 52 9.04 -6.42 2.32
CA TYR A 52 9.31 -6.65 0.91
C TYR A 52 9.10 -5.39 0.10
N ASN A 53 9.80 -5.27 -1.02
CA ASN A 53 9.61 -4.15 -1.93
C ASN A 53 8.19 -4.19 -2.52
N SER A 54 7.46 -3.09 -2.42
CA SER A 54 6.07 -3.00 -2.87
C SER A 54 5.93 -2.52 -4.33
N ARG A 55 7.03 -2.24 -5.02
CA ARG A 55 6.99 -1.60 -6.34
C ARG A 55 6.18 -2.38 -7.36
N LEU A 56 6.43 -3.68 -7.52
CA LEU A 56 5.70 -4.51 -8.47
C LEU A 56 4.23 -4.67 -8.09
N ALA A 57 3.93 -4.75 -6.80
CA ALA A 57 2.54 -4.79 -6.31
C ALA A 57 1.78 -3.49 -6.64
N GLN A 58 2.44 -2.33 -6.56
CA GLN A 58 1.85 -1.05 -6.97
C GLN A 58 1.59 -1.01 -8.48
N GLU A 59 2.53 -1.49 -9.30
CA GLU A 59 2.33 -1.59 -10.75
C GLU A 59 1.20 -2.57 -11.11
N LEU A 60 1.08 -3.69 -10.39
CA LEU A 60 -0.04 -4.60 -10.54
C LEU A 60 -1.37 -3.94 -10.17
N GLY A 61 -1.44 -3.21 -9.07
CA GLY A 61 -2.63 -2.46 -8.68
C GLY A 61 -3.06 -1.47 -9.76
N THR A 62 -2.09 -0.70 -10.29
CA THR A 62 -2.34 0.27 -11.38
C THR A 62 -2.81 -0.42 -12.67
N TRP A 63 -2.26 -1.59 -13.01
CA TRP A 63 -2.77 -2.40 -14.12
C TRP A 63 -4.21 -2.86 -13.85
N ALA A 64 -4.48 -3.38 -12.66
CA ALA A 64 -5.80 -3.89 -12.31
C ALA A 64 -6.88 -2.81 -12.34
N ASP A 65 -6.55 -1.56 -11.99
CA ASP A 65 -7.46 -0.41 -12.07
C ASP A 65 -7.94 -0.15 -13.53
N THR A 66 -7.26 -0.72 -14.54
CA THR A 66 -7.69 -0.67 -15.96
C THR A 66 -8.53 -1.86 -16.38
N GLN A 67 -8.73 -2.84 -15.50
CA GLN A 67 -9.46 -4.08 -15.79
C GLN A 67 -10.85 -4.06 -15.20
N SER A 68 -11.82 -4.66 -15.88
CA SER A 68 -13.15 -4.90 -15.30
C SER A 68 -13.03 -5.88 -14.12
N GLY A 69 -13.51 -5.51 -12.95
CA GLY A 69 -13.40 -6.30 -11.71
C GLY A 69 -12.02 -6.21 -11.04
N GLY A 70 -11.18 -5.27 -11.47
CA GLY A 70 -9.83 -5.09 -10.93
C GLY A 70 -9.76 -4.48 -9.54
N GLU A 71 -10.84 -3.89 -9.05
CA GLU A 71 -10.91 -3.22 -7.75
C GLU A 71 -10.59 -4.13 -6.56
N LEU A 72 -10.83 -5.43 -6.68
CA LEU A 72 -10.58 -6.41 -5.62
C LEU A 72 -9.10 -6.75 -5.44
N ILE A 73 -8.25 -6.41 -6.42
CA ILE A 73 -6.82 -6.76 -6.39
C ILE A 73 -6.08 -6.09 -5.23
N HIS A 74 -6.46 -4.87 -4.91
CA HIS A 74 -5.81 -4.10 -3.83
C HIS A 74 -6.00 -4.80 -2.48
N GLU A 75 -7.21 -5.22 -2.17
CA GLU A 75 -7.50 -5.97 -0.94
C GLU A 75 -6.77 -7.32 -0.92
N ALA A 76 -6.71 -8.01 -2.06
CA ALA A 76 -6.01 -9.29 -2.18
C ALA A 76 -4.49 -9.13 -1.97
N ILE A 77 -3.88 -8.04 -2.47
CA ILE A 77 -2.48 -7.71 -2.22
C ILE A 77 -2.25 -7.43 -0.72
N TYR A 78 -3.11 -6.62 -0.08
CA TYR A 78 -3.01 -6.35 1.36
C TYR A 78 -3.13 -7.63 2.20
N LYS A 79 -4.09 -8.50 1.91
CA LYS A 79 -4.24 -9.79 2.58
C LYS A 79 -3.01 -10.68 2.40
N SER A 80 -2.47 -10.75 1.19
CA SER A 80 -1.25 -11.53 0.91
C SER A 80 -0.07 -11.03 1.72
N TYR A 81 0.10 -9.72 1.86
CA TYR A 81 1.20 -9.12 2.59
C TYR A 81 1.00 -9.15 4.11
N PHE A 82 -0.13 -8.63 4.63
CA PHE A 82 -0.35 -8.42 6.06
C PHE A 82 -0.93 -9.63 6.80
N VAL A 83 -1.54 -10.59 6.10
CA VAL A 83 -2.14 -11.77 6.71
C VAL A 83 -1.39 -13.05 6.36
N GLN A 84 -0.93 -13.18 5.11
CA GLN A 84 -0.24 -14.37 4.64
C GLN A 84 1.29 -14.26 4.69
N ASN A 85 1.83 -13.06 4.95
CA ASN A 85 3.27 -12.76 4.98
C ASN A 85 4.00 -13.13 3.67
N LYS A 86 3.30 -13.04 2.53
CA LYS A 86 3.86 -13.36 1.21
C LYS A 86 4.75 -12.24 0.69
N ASN A 87 5.77 -12.61 -0.08
CA ASN A 87 6.65 -11.65 -0.76
C ASN A 87 5.95 -11.07 -2.00
N ILE A 88 5.39 -9.87 -1.87
CA ILE A 88 4.72 -9.13 -2.96
C ILE A 88 5.69 -8.48 -3.97
N ALA A 89 6.99 -8.65 -3.82
CA ALA A 89 7.98 -8.32 -4.85
C ALA A 89 8.19 -9.48 -5.84
N ASN A 90 7.66 -10.68 -5.56
CA ASN A 90 7.77 -11.84 -6.40
C ASN A 90 6.61 -11.91 -7.41
N ILE A 91 6.95 -11.94 -8.71
CA ILE A 91 5.95 -11.97 -9.80
C ILE A 91 5.02 -13.18 -9.67
N GLN A 92 5.52 -14.37 -9.33
CA GLN A 92 4.69 -15.57 -9.18
C GLN A 92 3.64 -15.40 -8.08
N VAL A 93 4.00 -14.78 -6.96
CA VAL A 93 3.05 -14.45 -5.88
C VAL A 93 1.99 -13.47 -6.38
N LEU A 94 2.38 -12.48 -7.15
CA LEU A 94 1.44 -11.50 -7.72
C LEU A 94 0.50 -12.15 -8.73
N ILE A 95 0.98 -13.07 -9.57
CA ILE A 95 0.12 -13.80 -10.52
C ILE A 95 -0.85 -14.76 -9.81
N GLU A 96 -0.44 -15.40 -8.70
CA GLU A 96 -1.39 -16.14 -7.87
C GLU A 96 -2.53 -15.26 -7.35
N ILE A 97 -2.23 -14.02 -6.96
CA ILE A 97 -3.24 -13.03 -6.52
C ILE A 97 -4.19 -12.69 -7.67
N VAL A 98 -3.65 -12.43 -8.87
CA VAL A 98 -4.43 -12.16 -10.09
C VAL A 98 -5.40 -13.29 -10.39
N LYS A 99 -4.91 -14.55 -10.35
CA LYS A 99 -5.71 -15.75 -10.55
C LYS A 99 -6.86 -15.86 -9.55
N GLN A 100 -6.58 -15.65 -8.26
CA GLN A 100 -7.59 -15.68 -7.21
C GLN A 100 -8.64 -14.58 -7.38
N SER A 101 -8.24 -13.43 -7.96
CA SER A 101 -9.12 -12.31 -8.28
C SER A 101 -9.87 -12.49 -9.62
N LYS A 102 -9.68 -13.63 -10.29
CA LYS A 102 -10.31 -13.97 -11.60
C LYS A 102 -9.98 -12.98 -12.73
N LEU A 103 -8.82 -12.34 -12.67
CA LEU A 103 -8.30 -11.48 -13.73
C LEU A 103 -7.40 -12.28 -14.70
N ASN A 104 -7.03 -11.68 -15.82
CA ASN A 104 -6.20 -12.32 -16.86
C ASN A 104 -4.74 -12.44 -16.41
N GLU A 105 -4.31 -13.65 -16.08
CA GLU A 105 -2.95 -13.96 -15.59
C GLU A 105 -1.88 -13.62 -16.65
N ILE A 106 -2.15 -13.89 -17.93
CA ILE A 106 -1.18 -13.68 -19.04
C ILE A 106 -0.95 -12.18 -19.24
N GLU A 107 -2.01 -11.39 -19.26
CA GLU A 107 -1.92 -9.93 -19.40
C GLU A 107 -1.20 -9.29 -18.20
N ALA A 108 -1.53 -9.72 -16.99
CA ALA A 108 -0.87 -9.25 -15.78
C ALA A 108 0.62 -9.59 -15.76
N GLU A 109 0.99 -10.82 -16.13
CA GLU A 109 2.38 -11.24 -16.21
C GLU A 109 3.16 -10.43 -17.25
N ASN A 110 2.59 -10.20 -18.43
CA ASN A 110 3.18 -9.36 -19.45
C ASN A 110 3.35 -7.91 -18.98
N ALA A 111 2.33 -7.34 -18.31
CA ALA A 111 2.40 -5.99 -17.76
C ALA A 111 3.53 -5.85 -16.73
N LEU A 112 3.68 -6.84 -15.83
CA LEU A 112 4.73 -6.84 -14.81
C LEU A 112 6.14 -7.06 -15.40
N LYS A 113 6.31 -8.02 -16.31
CA LYS A 113 7.60 -8.31 -16.97
C LYS A 113 8.10 -7.13 -17.81
N ASN A 114 7.20 -6.49 -18.53
CA ASN A 114 7.50 -5.33 -19.37
C ASN A 114 7.46 -4.01 -18.61
N ARG A 115 7.10 -4.03 -17.32
CA ARG A 115 7.02 -2.85 -16.45
C ARG A 115 6.12 -1.75 -17.07
N THR A 116 5.01 -2.16 -17.72
CA THR A 116 4.11 -1.28 -18.50
C THR A 116 3.56 -0.12 -17.66
N PHE A 117 3.34 -0.34 -16.35
CA PHE A 117 2.79 0.67 -15.44
C PHE A 117 3.85 1.37 -14.57
N LYS A 118 5.13 1.17 -14.89
CA LYS A 118 6.24 1.81 -14.16
C LYS A 118 6.10 3.33 -14.12
N GLU A 119 5.89 3.97 -15.28
CA GLU A 119 5.78 5.43 -15.35
C GLU A 119 4.56 5.99 -14.60
N ALA A 120 3.45 5.27 -14.59
CA ALA A 120 2.27 5.67 -13.83
C ALA A 120 2.56 5.71 -12.32
N VAL A 121 3.21 4.68 -11.80
CA VAL A 121 3.64 4.66 -10.39
C VAL A 121 4.73 5.70 -10.11
N ASP A 122 5.66 5.96 -11.05
CA ASP A 122 6.67 7.04 -10.90
C ASP A 122 6.01 8.44 -10.79
N LYS A 123 4.93 8.66 -11.55
CA LYS A 123 4.12 9.90 -11.45
C LYS A 123 3.44 10.02 -10.08
N ASP A 124 2.88 8.95 -9.57
CA ASP A 124 2.28 8.91 -8.24
C ASP A 124 3.32 9.22 -7.15
N TRP A 125 4.50 8.60 -7.21
CA TRP A 125 5.58 8.86 -6.27
C TRP A 125 6.04 10.32 -6.33
N SER A 126 6.12 10.88 -7.53
CA SER A 126 6.47 12.29 -7.74
C SER A 126 5.39 13.21 -7.17
N LYS A 127 4.11 12.90 -7.41
CA LYS A 127 2.97 13.64 -6.85
C LYS A 127 3.00 13.64 -5.32
N ALA A 128 3.18 12.47 -4.70
CA ALA A 128 3.26 12.35 -3.25
C ALA A 128 4.40 13.20 -2.66
N ARG A 129 5.59 13.17 -3.28
CA ARG A 129 6.73 14.02 -2.86
C ARG A 129 6.44 15.50 -3.01
N ASN A 130 5.86 15.91 -4.14
CA ASN A 130 5.60 17.34 -4.44
C ASN A 130 4.61 17.98 -3.47
N ILE A 131 3.67 17.20 -2.94
CA ILE A 131 2.71 17.65 -1.91
C ILE A 131 3.20 17.40 -0.47
N GLY A 132 4.46 16.98 -0.30
CA GLY A 132 5.09 16.85 1.01
C GLY A 132 4.65 15.63 1.83
N VAL A 133 4.11 14.57 1.20
CA VAL A 133 3.76 13.33 1.93
C VAL A 133 5.02 12.63 2.40
N THR A 134 5.09 12.30 3.69
CA THR A 134 6.23 11.63 4.33
C THR A 134 5.89 10.25 4.90
N GLY A 135 4.62 9.86 4.88
CA GLY A 135 4.16 8.58 5.41
C GLY A 135 2.77 8.20 4.91
N VAL A 136 2.32 6.99 5.23
CA VAL A 136 1.04 6.45 4.80
C VAL A 136 0.28 5.79 5.96
N PRO A 137 -1.06 5.82 5.93
CA PRO A 137 -1.89 6.56 4.97
C PRO A 137 -1.78 8.07 5.15
N THR A 138 -1.95 8.84 4.07
CA THR A 138 -2.10 10.29 4.13
C THR A 138 -3.33 10.68 3.31
N TYR A 139 -4.20 11.48 3.91
CA TYR A 139 -5.40 12.02 3.27
C TYR A 139 -5.21 13.51 3.06
N VAL A 140 -5.46 14.00 1.83
CA VAL A 140 -5.30 15.41 1.46
C VAL A 140 -6.58 15.90 0.80
N ALA A 141 -7.13 17.01 1.28
CA ALA A 141 -8.29 17.68 0.69
C ALA A 141 -8.25 19.19 1.02
N GLY A 142 -8.65 20.06 0.09
CA GLY A 142 -8.72 21.51 0.31
C GLY A 142 -7.39 22.15 0.75
N GLY A 143 -6.26 21.63 0.30
CA GLY A 143 -4.94 22.13 0.70
C GLY A 143 -4.46 21.69 2.10
N ALA A 144 -5.30 21.02 2.88
CA ALA A 144 -4.96 20.44 4.18
C ALA A 144 -4.72 18.93 4.08
N GLY A 145 -4.01 18.35 5.07
CA GLY A 145 -3.74 16.92 5.10
C GLY A 145 -3.66 16.35 6.50
N VAL A 146 -4.02 15.08 6.64
CA VAL A 146 -3.83 14.30 7.87
C VAL A 146 -3.08 13.01 7.58
N VAL A 147 -2.15 12.64 8.47
CA VAL A 147 -1.24 11.50 8.30
C VAL A 147 -1.56 10.43 9.33
N GLY A 148 -1.43 9.17 8.94
CA GLY A 148 -1.67 8.00 9.78
C GLY A 148 -3.13 7.55 9.78
N ALA A 149 -3.40 6.43 10.45
CA ALA A 149 -4.75 5.96 10.71
C ALA A 149 -5.46 6.98 11.64
N GLN A 150 -6.48 7.63 11.10
CA GLN A 150 -7.22 8.69 11.79
C GLN A 150 -8.63 8.22 12.15
N PRO A 151 -9.20 8.69 13.27
CA PRO A 151 -10.61 8.50 13.58
C PRO A 151 -11.49 9.09 12.47
N TYR A 152 -12.67 8.50 12.29
CA TYR A 152 -13.62 8.93 11.26
C TYR A 152 -13.93 10.44 11.33
N GLU A 153 -14.09 10.97 12.54
CA GLU A 153 -14.39 12.38 12.79
C GLU A 153 -13.29 13.32 12.28
N ALA A 154 -12.03 12.89 12.30
CA ALA A 154 -10.91 13.66 11.76
C ALA A 154 -10.97 13.72 10.23
N LEU A 155 -11.40 12.64 9.58
CA LEU A 155 -11.59 12.61 8.13
C LEU A 155 -12.81 13.44 7.70
N VAL A 156 -13.89 13.41 8.48
CA VAL A 156 -15.07 14.29 8.23
C VAL A 156 -14.67 15.76 8.28
N LYS A 157 -13.93 16.19 9.32
CA LYS A 157 -13.45 17.58 9.42
C LYS A 157 -12.54 17.99 8.25
N LEU A 158 -11.71 17.08 7.75
CA LEU A 158 -10.88 17.35 6.57
C LEU A 158 -11.73 17.60 5.33
N VAL A 159 -12.81 16.82 5.14
CA VAL A 159 -13.75 16.99 4.01
C VAL A 159 -14.56 18.28 4.16
N GLU A 160 -15.10 18.58 5.34
CA GLU A 160 -15.83 19.83 5.64
C GLU A 160 -14.96 21.05 5.34
N HIS A 161 -13.69 21.06 5.82
CA HIS A 161 -12.73 22.11 5.48
C HIS A 161 -12.53 22.27 3.95
N ALA A 162 -12.41 21.15 3.24
CA ALA A 162 -12.25 21.19 1.78
C ALA A 162 -13.48 21.76 1.05
N ILE A 163 -14.68 21.51 1.54
CA ILE A 163 -15.94 22.05 1.00
C ILE A 163 -15.97 23.58 1.22
N GLU A 164 -15.64 24.05 2.43
CA GLU A 164 -15.61 25.49 2.75
C GLU A 164 -14.61 26.26 1.86
N GLN A 165 -13.44 25.67 1.60
CA GLN A 165 -12.43 26.30 0.73
C GLN A 165 -12.84 26.37 -0.75
N ASN A 166 -13.68 25.45 -1.22
CA ASN A 166 -14.16 25.40 -2.61
C ASN A 166 -15.48 26.17 -2.81
N GLY A 167 -16.15 26.61 -1.75
CA GLY A 167 -17.41 27.37 -1.78
C GLY A 167 -17.25 28.89 -1.78
N ASN A 168 -16.03 29.38 -1.70
CA ASN A 168 -15.63 30.78 -1.83
C ASN A 168 -14.91 31.00 -3.18
#